data_dbf53159f6bc05e1ba3e386402640319
#
_entry.id   dbf53159f6bc05e1ba3e386402640319
#
_cell.length_a   1.000
_cell.length_b   1.000
_cell.length_c   1.000
_cell.angle_alpha   90.00
_cell.angle_beta   90.00
_cell.angle_gamma   90.00
#
_symmetry.space_group_name_H-M   'P 1'
#
loop_
_entity.id
_entity.type
_entity.pdbx_description
1 polymer ?
#
loop_
_entity_poly.entity_id
_entity_poly.type
_entity_poly.pdbx_seq_one_letter_code
_entity_poly.pdbx_strand_id
1 'polypeptide(L)'
;MSKTMTVTDAQLRLDQLKNGRIPSKETPVLENPIYQKAYDGFLRFGALCNTLREGTDGAGGFLVPDEFEKKIIDALAEKNVLRRLATVRQTYRNLRIPRAVGSGHAYWVPEEGVIPETSSEFDEINLGAYKLATLMRVTDELLEDSVFDVEEYIAKEFALRLGMAEEEAFLDGDGNGKPLGLMRQLDRVVDSGNAGRITMEDMVELQHAVGSRYRKNAVFLMSSDAVSELSKYRTLGMVNVWQGNMQNGEPTKLLGVPVITCPSMPKVESGRMPILYGDFSHFLIGDRVHRSIKRLNEMYAHQGQVGYVVSQRVDAVLLDKGAIAGLKVQ
;
A
#
# COMPACT_ATOMS: atom_id res chain seq x y z
N MET A 1 -2.87 -8.31 -48.12
CA MET A 1 -1.97 -9.49 -48.07
C MET A 1 -2.11 -10.10 -46.68
N SER A 2 -2.84 -11.21 -46.57
CA SER A 2 -3.03 -11.97 -45.34
C SER A 2 -1.73 -12.70 -45.02
N LYS A 3 -1.06 -12.37 -43.90
CA LYS A 3 0.08 -13.14 -43.40
C LYS A 3 -0.42 -14.52 -42.96
N THR A 4 -0.05 -15.54 -43.69
CA THR A 4 -0.27 -16.94 -43.31
C THR A 4 0.52 -17.22 -42.02
N MET A 5 -0.17 -17.53 -40.96
CA MET A 5 0.38 -17.90 -39.66
C MET A 5 1.16 -19.21 -39.79
N THR A 6 2.42 -19.25 -39.43
CA THR A 6 3.24 -20.47 -39.51
C THR A 6 2.85 -21.44 -38.39
N VAL A 7 3.04 -22.75 -38.65
CA VAL A 7 2.73 -23.83 -37.67
C VAL A 7 3.42 -23.61 -36.34
N THR A 8 4.61 -23.01 -36.37
CA THR A 8 5.40 -22.65 -35.18
C THR A 8 4.73 -21.58 -34.31
N ASP A 9 4.07 -20.57 -34.93
CA ASP A 9 3.34 -19.53 -34.21
C ASP A 9 2.08 -20.05 -33.55
N ALA A 10 1.43 -21.04 -34.17
CA ALA A 10 0.26 -21.70 -33.62
C ALA A 10 0.61 -22.61 -32.42
N GLN A 11 1.75 -23.30 -32.48
CA GLN A 11 2.26 -24.11 -31.36
C GLN A 11 2.68 -23.27 -30.15
N LEU A 12 3.39 -22.17 -30.38
CA LEU A 12 3.74 -21.21 -29.30
C LEU A 12 2.52 -20.64 -28.61
N ARG A 13 1.44 -20.33 -29.35
CA ARG A 13 0.17 -19.89 -28.76
C ARG A 13 -0.54 -20.98 -27.95
N LEU A 14 -0.50 -22.23 -28.39
CA LEU A 14 -1.08 -23.35 -27.67
C LEU A 14 -0.35 -23.66 -26.35
N ASP A 15 0.96 -23.53 -26.33
CA ASP A 15 1.76 -23.71 -25.12
C ASP A 15 1.57 -22.54 -24.11
N GLN A 16 1.37 -21.32 -24.60
CA GLN A 16 1.00 -20.16 -23.75
C GLN A 16 -0.39 -20.31 -23.13
N LEU A 17 -1.36 -20.88 -23.85
CA LEU A 17 -2.70 -21.16 -23.35
C LEU A 17 -2.71 -22.30 -22.30
N LYS A 18 -1.86 -23.31 -22.47
CA LYS A 18 -1.71 -24.42 -21.50
C LYS A 18 -1.09 -23.97 -20.17
N ASN A 19 -0.25 -22.94 -20.19
CA ASN A 19 0.41 -22.39 -18.99
C ASN A 19 -0.40 -21.31 -18.28
N GLY A 20 -1.67 -21.08 -18.63
CA GLY A 20 -2.55 -20.12 -17.96
C GLY A 20 -2.14 -18.64 -18.14
N ARG A 21 -1.16 -18.36 -18.98
CA ARG A 21 -0.81 -17.00 -19.41
C ARG A 21 -1.69 -16.62 -20.59
N ILE A 22 -2.79 -15.96 -20.32
CA ILE A 22 -3.48 -15.17 -21.34
C ILE A 22 -2.53 -14.03 -21.67
N PRO A 23 -1.97 -13.91 -22.89
CA PRO A 23 -1.20 -12.73 -23.24
C PRO A 23 -2.16 -11.54 -23.21
N SER A 24 -2.02 -10.67 -22.21
CA SER A 24 -2.67 -9.37 -22.27
C SER A 24 -2.05 -8.66 -23.46
N LYS A 25 -2.86 -8.27 -24.42
CA LYS A 25 -2.45 -7.56 -25.65
C LYS A 25 -1.76 -6.21 -25.36
N GLU A 26 -1.69 -5.79 -24.12
CA GLU A 26 -1.30 -4.43 -23.67
C GLU A 26 0.12 -4.35 -23.14
N THR A 27 0.68 -5.44 -22.60
CA THR A 27 2.05 -5.44 -22.03
C THR A 27 3.17 -5.10 -23.03
N PRO A 28 3.15 -5.55 -24.30
CA PRO A 28 4.21 -5.25 -25.27
C PRO A 28 4.26 -3.77 -25.67
N VAL A 29 3.17 -3.02 -25.56
CA VAL A 29 3.10 -1.61 -26.01
C VAL A 29 3.76 -0.70 -24.97
N LEU A 30 3.54 -0.94 -23.69
CA LEU A 30 4.04 -0.11 -22.58
C LEU A 30 5.55 -0.28 -22.35
N GLU A 31 6.11 -1.46 -22.66
CA GLU A 31 7.55 -1.75 -22.59
C GLU A 31 8.33 -1.24 -23.83
N ASN A 32 7.64 -0.74 -24.86
CA ASN A 32 8.27 -0.32 -26.10
C ASN A 32 9.02 1.02 -25.91
N PRO A 33 10.34 1.09 -26.22
CA PRO A 33 11.11 2.33 -26.10
C PRO A 33 10.57 3.50 -26.95
N ILE A 34 9.87 3.20 -28.04
CA ILE A 34 9.21 4.21 -28.88
C ILE A 34 8.02 4.82 -28.13
N TYR A 35 7.26 4.00 -27.39
CA TYR A 35 6.14 4.47 -26.55
C TYR A 35 6.65 5.35 -25.41
N GLN A 36 7.76 4.97 -24.76
CA GLN A 36 8.38 5.75 -23.67
C GLN A 36 8.85 7.13 -24.14
N LYS A 37 9.55 7.21 -25.28
CA LYS A 37 9.96 8.49 -25.87
C LYS A 37 8.76 9.35 -26.29
N ALA A 38 7.73 8.73 -26.85
CA ALA A 38 6.50 9.43 -27.21
C ALA A 38 5.77 9.95 -25.96
N TYR A 39 5.83 9.22 -24.86
CA TYR A 39 5.23 9.60 -23.58
C TYR A 39 5.98 10.76 -22.90
N ASP A 40 7.34 10.78 -22.93
CA ASP A 40 8.11 11.93 -22.46
C ASP A 40 7.80 13.20 -23.30
N GLY A 41 7.74 13.06 -24.62
CA GLY A 41 7.30 14.15 -25.50
C GLY A 41 5.88 14.65 -25.23
N PHE A 42 4.98 13.74 -24.84
CA PHE A 42 3.63 14.10 -24.40
C PHE A 42 3.65 14.85 -23.05
N LEU A 43 4.43 14.40 -22.08
CA LEU A 43 4.54 15.09 -20.80
C LEU A 43 5.12 16.50 -20.96
N ARG A 44 6.18 16.68 -21.76
CA ARG A 44 6.82 17.99 -21.95
C ARG A 44 6.02 18.93 -22.85
N PHE A 45 5.65 18.46 -24.04
CA PHE A 45 5.16 19.31 -25.10
C PHE A 45 3.68 19.09 -25.45
N GLY A 46 3.02 18.10 -24.86
CA GLY A 46 1.66 17.70 -25.22
C GLY A 46 1.57 17.06 -26.61
N ALA A 47 2.70 16.59 -27.18
CA ALA A 47 2.76 16.00 -28.50
C ALA A 47 1.99 14.68 -28.53
N LEU A 48 0.93 14.61 -29.35
CA LEU A 48 0.12 13.40 -29.54
C LEU A 48 0.66 12.58 -30.71
N CYS A 49 1.29 11.46 -30.41
CA CYS A 49 1.74 10.50 -31.44
C CYS A 49 0.72 9.35 -31.58
N ASN A 50 0.63 8.75 -32.76
CA ASN A 50 -0.28 7.61 -32.99
C ASN A 50 0.04 6.41 -32.08
N THR A 51 1.29 6.25 -31.70
CA THR A 51 1.76 5.22 -30.75
C THR A 51 1.10 5.33 -29.36
N LEU A 52 0.80 6.55 -28.90
CA LEU A 52 0.12 6.78 -27.61
C LEU A 52 -1.37 6.42 -27.64
N ARG A 53 -1.99 6.44 -28.81
CA ARG A 53 -3.43 6.08 -28.97
C ARG A 53 -3.71 4.61 -28.67
N GLU A 54 -2.72 3.74 -28.85
CA GLU A 54 -2.82 2.31 -28.54
C GLU A 54 -2.88 2.04 -27.02
N GLY A 55 -2.37 2.98 -26.20
CA GLY A 55 -2.43 2.94 -24.72
C GLY A 55 -3.45 3.90 -24.12
N THR A 56 -4.51 4.29 -24.85
CA THR A 56 -5.51 5.22 -24.34
C THR A 56 -6.49 4.51 -23.39
N ASP A 57 -6.65 5.01 -22.17
CA ASP A 57 -7.69 4.55 -21.24
C ASP A 57 -9.07 4.99 -21.75
N GLY A 58 -10.10 4.15 -21.50
CA GLY A 58 -11.50 4.44 -21.86
C GLY A 58 -12.05 5.77 -21.28
N ALA A 59 -11.35 6.39 -20.33
CA ALA A 59 -11.63 7.70 -19.75
C ALA A 59 -10.85 8.85 -20.42
N GLY A 60 -10.13 8.61 -21.53
CA GLY A 60 -9.41 9.61 -22.32
C GLY A 60 -8.05 10.05 -21.75
N GLY A 61 -7.45 9.29 -20.82
CA GLY A 61 -6.06 9.45 -20.39
C GLY A 61 -5.14 8.47 -21.11
N PHE A 62 -3.84 8.75 -21.15
CA PHE A 62 -2.86 7.78 -21.64
C PHE A 62 -2.41 6.87 -20.49
N LEU A 63 -2.20 5.58 -20.81
CA LEU A 63 -1.63 4.64 -19.85
C LEU A 63 -0.18 5.02 -19.57
N VAL A 64 0.20 4.86 -18.32
CA VAL A 64 1.55 5.16 -17.85
C VAL A 64 2.49 4.04 -18.33
N PRO A 65 3.66 4.36 -18.95
CA PRO A 65 4.66 3.36 -19.26
C PRO A 65 5.16 2.63 -18.01
N ASP A 66 5.52 1.34 -18.16
CA ASP A 66 5.92 0.49 -17.03
C ASP A 66 7.14 1.05 -16.26
N GLU A 67 8.10 1.66 -16.95
CA GLU A 67 9.25 2.29 -16.30
C GLU A 67 8.87 3.50 -15.46
N PHE A 68 7.96 4.35 -15.97
CA PHE A 68 7.47 5.50 -15.23
C PHE A 68 6.55 5.07 -14.08
N GLU A 69 5.71 4.05 -14.28
CA GLU A 69 4.90 3.46 -13.22
C GLU A 69 5.78 2.90 -12.10
N LYS A 70 6.89 2.25 -12.45
CA LYS A 70 7.87 1.77 -11.47
C LYS A 70 8.48 2.90 -10.66
N LYS A 71 8.88 4.02 -11.28
CA LYS A 71 9.37 5.22 -10.58
C LYS A 71 8.36 5.74 -9.55
N ILE A 72 7.06 5.77 -9.91
CA ILE A 72 5.99 6.18 -8.99
C ILE A 72 5.84 5.17 -7.86
N ILE A 73 5.84 3.86 -8.13
CA ILE A 73 5.70 2.81 -7.11
C ILE A 73 6.85 2.85 -6.12
N ASP A 74 8.08 2.96 -6.60
CA ASP A 74 9.28 3.04 -5.76
C ASP A 74 9.23 4.29 -4.86
N ALA A 75 8.86 5.44 -5.43
CA ALA A 75 8.71 6.69 -4.69
C ALA A 75 7.53 6.64 -3.68
N LEU A 76 6.42 5.98 -4.01
CA LEU A 76 5.31 5.73 -3.07
C LEU A 76 5.75 4.85 -1.90
N ALA A 77 6.49 3.76 -2.18
CA ALA A 77 7.00 2.86 -1.16
C ALA A 77 8.00 3.55 -0.23
N GLU A 78 8.77 4.52 -0.73
CA GLU A 78 9.67 5.34 0.09
C GLU A 78 8.91 6.25 1.06
N LYS A 79 7.80 6.85 0.62
CA LYS A 79 7.03 7.85 1.40
C LYS A 79 5.96 7.23 2.29
N ASN A 80 5.41 6.06 1.92
CA ASN A 80 4.32 5.42 2.63
C ASN A 80 4.84 4.25 3.48
N VAL A 81 4.82 4.42 4.79
CA VAL A 81 5.31 3.43 5.75
C VAL A 81 4.50 2.14 5.69
N LEU A 82 3.17 2.24 5.57
CA LEU A 82 2.32 1.06 5.52
C LEU A 82 2.56 0.22 4.26
N ARG A 83 2.85 0.83 3.11
CA ARG A 83 3.21 0.07 1.90
C ARG A 83 4.49 -0.76 2.04
N ARG A 84 5.45 -0.29 2.85
CA ARG A 84 6.68 -1.06 3.13
C ARG A 84 6.45 -2.25 4.03
N LEU A 85 5.47 -2.16 4.92
CA LEU A 85 5.18 -3.19 5.91
C LEU A 85 4.13 -4.19 5.44
N ALA A 86 3.18 -3.73 4.65
CA ALA A 86 2.06 -4.48 4.14
C ALA A 86 2.42 -5.35 2.93
N THR A 87 1.55 -6.31 2.62
CA THR A 87 1.62 -7.04 1.38
C THR A 87 0.91 -6.26 0.28
N VAL A 88 1.62 -5.83 -0.75
CA VAL A 88 1.05 -5.12 -1.90
C VAL A 88 0.81 -6.11 -3.03
N ARG A 89 -0.41 -6.12 -3.59
CA ARG A 89 -0.80 -6.99 -4.69
C ARG A 89 -1.48 -6.20 -5.81
N GLN A 90 -1.01 -6.41 -7.04
CA GLN A 90 -1.69 -5.87 -8.21
C GLN A 90 -2.97 -6.66 -8.51
N THR A 91 -4.05 -5.94 -8.82
CA THR A 91 -5.38 -6.52 -9.10
C THR A 91 -5.98 -5.94 -10.36
N TYR A 92 -6.60 -6.80 -11.18
CA TYR A 92 -7.34 -6.37 -12.39
C TYR A 92 -8.83 -6.17 -12.13
N ARG A 93 -9.36 -6.85 -11.11
CA ARG A 93 -10.79 -6.84 -10.72
C ARG A 93 -10.92 -6.93 -9.21
N ASN A 94 -12.12 -6.76 -8.69
CA ASN A 94 -12.39 -6.98 -7.29
C ASN A 94 -12.00 -8.42 -6.89
N LEU A 95 -11.27 -8.54 -5.80
CA LEU A 95 -10.77 -9.81 -5.31
C LEU A 95 -11.61 -10.24 -4.11
N ARG A 96 -12.13 -11.45 -4.18
CA ARG A 96 -12.82 -12.10 -3.08
C ARG A 96 -11.88 -13.13 -2.47
N ILE A 97 -11.58 -12.95 -1.21
CA ILE A 97 -10.61 -13.79 -0.49
C ILE A 97 -11.39 -14.58 0.55
N PRO A 98 -11.51 -15.91 0.39
CA PRO A 98 -12.12 -16.75 1.41
C PRO A 98 -11.22 -16.78 2.66
N ARG A 99 -11.80 -16.52 3.82
CA ARG A 99 -11.16 -16.63 5.12
C ARG A 99 -11.86 -17.69 5.93
N ALA A 100 -11.10 -18.65 6.48
CA ALA A 100 -11.67 -19.59 7.44
C ALA A 100 -11.91 -18.86 8.77
N VAL A 101 -13.15 -18.84 9.22
CA VAL A 101 -13.57 -18.33 10.52
C VAL A 101 -13.74 -19.53 11.44
N GLY A 102 -12.75 -19.78 12.25
CA GLY A 102 -12.70 -20.98 13.13
C GLY A 102 -11.82 -22.08 12.55
N SER A 103 -11.09 -22.70 13.42
CA SER A 103 -10.32 -23.89 13.11
C SER A 103 -11.11 -25.12 13.54
N GLY A 104 -11.27 -26.06 12.63
CA GLY A 104 -11.76 -27.39 13.01
C GLY A 104 -10.89 -27.99 14.10
N HIS A 105 -11.51 -28.78 14.97
CA HIS A 105 -10.82 -29.47 16.05
C HIS A 105 -10.50 -30.90 15.65
N ALA A 106 -9.30 -31.36 15.98
CA ALA A 106 -8.96 -32.77 15.90
C ALA A 106 -9.29 -33.42 17.24
N TYR A 107 -9.85 -34.61 17.20
CA TYR A 107 -10.22 -35.41 18.38
C TYR A 107 -9.43 -36.69 18.45
N TRP A 108 -9.03 -37.05 19.64
CA TRP A 108 -8.52 -38.39 19.91
C TRP A 108 -9.69 -39.35 19.98
N VAL A 109 -9.78 -40.29 19.06
CA VAL A 109 -10.89 -41.26 18.98
C VAL A 109 -10.35 -42.63 19.23
N PRO A 110 -11.00 -43.46 20.10
CA PRO A 110 -10.63 -44.86 20.31
C PRO A 110 -10.88 -45.69 19.02
N GLU A 111 -10.30 -46.89 18.95
CA GLU A 111 -10.21 -47.73 17.74
C GLU A 111 -11.57 -48.02 17.05
N GLU A 112 -12.67 -48.01 17.77
CA GLU A 112 -14.04 -48.19 17.25
C GLU A 112 -14.94 -46.93 17.50
N GLY A 113 -14.34 -45.77 17.81
CA GLY A 113 -15.09 -44.57 18.18
C GLY A 113 -15.61 -43.83 16.95
N VAL A 114 -16.75 -43.18 17.11
CA VAL A 114 -17.32 -42.29 16.08
C VAL A 114 -16.49 -40.99 15.99
N ILE A 115 -16.03 -40.68 14.79
CA ILE A 115 -15.31 -39.41 14.54
C ILE A 115 -16.30 -38.27 14.52
N PRO A 116 -16.20 -37.25 15.42
CA PRO A 116 -17.08 -36.11 15.41
C PRO A 116 -16.82 -35.24 14.17
N GLU A 117 -17.89 -34.83 13.47
CA GLU A 117 -17.80 -33.90 12.35
C GLU A 117 -17.49 -32.50 12.87
N THR A 118 -16.52 -31.85 12.24
CA THR A 118 -16.21 -30.44 12.51
C THR A 118 -16.40 -29.65 11.21
N SER A 119 -17.30 -28.69 11.21
CA SER A 119 -17.48 -27.77 10.09
C SER A 119 -16.56 -26.57 10.24
N SER A 120 -15.92 -26.17 9.17
CA SER A 120 -15.22 -24.88 9.10
C SER A 120 -16.16 -23.85 8.46
N GLU A 121 -16.39 -22.75 9.13
CA GLU A 121 -17.10 -21.62 8.56
C GLU A 121 -16.15 -20.78 7.74
N PHE A 122 -16.59 -20.33 6.58
CA PHE A 122 -15.84 -19.46 5.71
C PHE A 122 -16.54 -18.11 5.63
N ASP A 123 -15.78 -17.06 5.83
CA ASP A 123 -16.15 -15.68 5.58
C ASP A 123 -15.45 -15.19 4.31
N GLU A 124 -16.01 -14.20 3.65
CA GLU A 124 -15.48 -13.65 2.40
C GLU A 124 -15.03 -12.20 2.62
N ILE A 125 -13.74 -11.97 2.44
CA ILE A 125 -13.17 -10.63 2.45
C ILE A 125 -13.19 -10.08 1.04
N ASN A 126 -13.85 -8.95 0.85
CA ASN A 126 -13.91 -8.26 -0.43
C ASN A 126 -12.88 -7.13 -0.50
N LEU A 127 -11.95 -7.22 -1.46
CA LEU A 127 -11.01 -6.16 -1.79
C LEU A 127 -11.53 -5.44 -3.04
N GLY A 128 -11.94 -4.19 -2.88
CA GLY A 128 -12.50 -3.35 -3.92
C GLY A 128 -11.46 -2.53 -4.66
N ALA A 129 -11.81 -1.32 -5.04
CA ALA A 129 -10.89 -0.31 -5.56
C ALA A 129 -11.52 1.08 -5.51
N TYR A 130 -11.05 1.92 -4.63
CA TYR A 130 -11.43 3.33 -4.52
C TYR A 130 -10.52 4.19 -5.39
N LYS A 131 -11.10 5.19 -6.06
CA LYS A 131 -10.34 6.10 -6.92
C LYS A 131 -9.72 7.20 -6.08
N LEU A 132 -8.39 7.29 -6.13
CA LEU A 132 -7.61 8.40 -5.61
C LEU A 132 -7.06 9.20 -6.79
N ALA A 133 -7.22 10.52 -6.78
CA ALA A 133 -6.74 11.39 -7.85
C ALA A 133 -6.18 12.68 -7.27
N THR A 134 -5.17 13.23 -7.95
CA THR A 134 -4.61 14.55 -7.64
C THR A 134 -4.35 15.34 -8.90
N LEU A 135 -4.42 16.66 -8.79
CA LEU A 135 -4.08 17.63 -9.83
C LEU A 135 -2.83 18.39 -9.38
N MET A 136 -1.84 18.51 -10.24
CA MET A 136 -0.73 19.44 -10.07
C MET A 136 -0.62 20.37 -11.27
N ARG A 137 -0.03 21.54 -11.05
CA ARG A 137 0.25 22.53 -12.09
C ARG A 137 1.74 22.74 -12.19
N VAL A 138 2.24 22.82 -13.41
CA VAL A 138 3.64 23.07 -13.73
C VAL A 138 3.69 24.26 -14.69
N THR A 139 4.63 25.18 -14.50
CA THR A 139 4.78 26.33 -15.41
C THR A 139 5.38 25.90 -16.74
N ASP A 140 5.02 26.59 -17.81
CA ASP A 140 5.54 26.34 -19.15
C ASP A 140 7.07 26.51 -19.18
N GLU A 141 7.61 27.50 -18.45
CA GLU A 141 9.05 27.74 -18.31
C GLU A 141 9.81 26.52 -17.76
N LEU A 142 9.24 25.85 -16.73
CA LEU A 142 9.85 24.63 -16.16
C LEU A 142 9.83 23.47 -17.15
N LEU A 143 8.81 23.38 -17.98
CA LEU A 143 8.70 22.33 -19.01
C LEU A 143 9.65 22.54 -20.17
N GLU A 144 9.94 23.82 -20.52
CA GLU A 144 10.84 24.20 -21.62
C GLU A 144 12.31 24.09 -21.23
N ASP A 145 12.65 24.19 -19.93
CA ASP A 145 14.02 24.06 -19.46
C ASP A 145 14.52 22.61 -19.65
N SER A 146 15.42 22.46 -20.63
CA SER A 146 15.93 21.15 -21.07
C SER A 146 16.82 20.42 -20.05
N VAL A 147 17.30 21.11 -19.02
CA VAL A 147 18.16 20.56 -17.95
C VAL A 147 17.36 19.81 -16.89
N PHE A 148 16.06 20.11 -16.81
CA PHE A 148 15.20 19.57 -15.77
C PHE A 148 14.52 18.26 -16.19
N ASP A 149 14.68 17.20 -15.38
CA ASP A 149 13.95 15.93 -15.58
C ASP A 149 12.49 16.07 -15.09
N VAL A 150 11.62 16.42 -16.04
CA VAL A 150 10.19 16.63 -15.80
C VAL A 150 9.51 15.34 -15.36
N GLU A 151 9.89 14.18 -15.92
CA GLU A 151 9.31 12.90 -15.55
C GLU A 151 9.59 12.57 -14.08
N GLU A 152 10.86 12.69 -13.66
CA GLU A 152 11.26 12.39 -12.29
C GLU A 152 10.57 13.33 -11.29
N TYR A 153 10.48 14.62 -11.62
CA TYR A 153 9.78 15.60 -10.80
C TYR A 153 8.29 15.27 -10.62
N ILE A 154 7.61 15.01 -11.75
CA ILE A 154 6.19 14.65 -11.76
C ILE A 154 5.96 13.37 -10.95
N ALA A 155 6.81 12.35 -11.14
CA ALA A 155 6.70 11.09 -10.40
C ALA A 155 6.85 11.29 -8.88
N LYS A 156 7.87 12.04 -8.45
CA LYS A 156 8.12 12.33 -7.03
C LYS A 156 7.00 13.14 -6.38
N GLU A 157 6.51 14.17 -7.06
CA GLU A 157 5.44 15.03 -6.54
C GLU A 157 4.11 14.26 -6.44
N PHE A 158 3.78 13.42 -7.41
CA PHE A 158 2.62 12.55 -7.34
C PHE A 158 2.74 11.51 -6.24
N ALA A 159 3.90 10.85 -6.13
CA ALA A 159 4.16 9.89 -5.08
C ALA A 159 4.00 10.52 -3.68
N LEU A 160 4.47 11.75 -3.49
CA LEU A 160 4.32 12.46 -2.23
C LEU A 160 2.84 12.69 -1.89
N ARG A 161 2.06 13.27 -2.83
CA ARG A 161 0.65 13.60 -2.60
C ARG A 161 -0.23 12.38 -2.44
N LEU A 162 -0.06 11.40 -3.34
CA LEU A 162 -0.83 10.16 -3.30
C LEU A 162 -0.45 9.33 -2.07
N GLY A 163 0.86 9.24 -1.76
CA GLY A 163 1.36 8.47 -0.62
C GLY A 163 0.83 8.98 0.72
N MET A 164 0.79 10.30 0.92
CA MET A 164 0.23 10.90 2.15
C MET A 164 -1.28 10.60 2.28
N ALA A 165 -2.05 10.81 1.20
CA ALA A 165 -3.49 10.56 1.22
C ALA A 165 -3.84 9.08 1.39
N GLU A 166 -3.05 8.18 0.80
CA GLU A 166 -3.20 6.74 1.00
C GLU A 166 -2.87 6.31 2.43
N GLU A 167 -1.75 6.78 2.98
CA GLU A 167 -1.34 6.40 4.33
C GLU A 167 -2.37 6.83 5.36
N GLU A 168 -2.93 8.04 5.23
CA GLU A 168 -4.02 8.52 6.09
C GLU A 168 -5.27 7.63 5.94
N ALA A 169 -5.66 7.29 4.70
CA ALA A 169 -6.82 6.44 4.45
C ALA A 169 -6.59 4.99 4.93
N PHE A 170 -5.38 4.44 4.76
CA PHE A 170 -5.06 3.09 5.22
C PHE A 170 -5.00 2.99 6.75
N LEU A 171 -4.69 4.06 7.46
CA LEU A 171 -4.70 4.10 8.92
C LEU A 171 -6.11 4.26 9.49
N ASP A 172 -6.85 5.33 9.14
CA ASP A 172 -8.13 5.69 9.77
C ASP A 172 -9.25 6.02 8.76
N GLY A 173 -9.20 5.49 7.55
CA GLY A 173 -10.28 5.67 6.57
C GLY A 173 -11.62 5.12 7.07
N ASP A 174 -12.72 5.78 6.69
CA ASP A 174 -14.07 5.42 7.13
C ASP A 174 -14.78 4.41 6.22
N GLY A 175 -14.15 4.00 5.12
CA GLY A 175 -14.73 3.07 4.13
C GLY A 175 -15.75 3.72 3.19
N ASN A 176 -16.00 5.03 3.31
CA ASN A 176 -16.93 5.75 2.46
C ASN A 176 -16.18 6.55 1.39
N GLY A 177 -16.17 6.04 0.15
CA GLY A 177 -15.40 6.64 -0.94
C GLY A 177 -13.87 6.49 -0.84
N LYS A 178 -13.36 5.90 0.22
CA LYS A 178 -11.95 5.58 0.50
C LYS A 178 -11.84 4.23 1.23
N PRO A 179 -10.66 3.60 1.28
CA PRO A 179 -10.45 2.34 2.00
C PRO A 179 -10.89 2.42 3.46
N LEU A 180 -11.32 1.29 4.01
CA LEU A 180 -11.53 1.16 5.45
C LEU A 180 -10.16 1.09 6.13
N GLY A 181 -9.89 2.00 7.07
CA GLY A 181 -8.61 2.11 7.75
C GLY A 181 -8.31 0.92 8.65
N LEU A 182 -7.01 0.60 8.79
CA LEU A 182 -6.51 -0.50 9.60
C LEU A 182 -7.02 -0.40 11.05
N MET A 183 -7.01 0.78 11.65
CA MET A 183 -7.46 1.00 13.03
C MET A 183 -8.92 0.62 13.25
N ARG A 184 -9.75 0.71 12.21
CA ARG A 184 -11.19 0.36 12.27
C ARG A 184 -11.45 -1.12 11.97
N GLN A 185 -10.46 -1.84 11.46
CA GLN A 185 -10.55 -3.27 11.17
C GLN A 185 -10.04 -4.15 12.31
N LEU A 186 -9.44 -3.55 13.36
CA LEU A 186 -8.88 -4.27 14.49
C LEU A 186 -9.97 -4.82 15.40
N ASP A 187 -9.84 -6.08 15.78
CA ASP A 187 -10.66 -6.71 16.84
C ASP A 187 -9.96 -6.63 18.21
N ARG A 188 -8.64 -6.35 18.23
CA ARG A 188 -7.84 -6.32 19.45
C ARG A 188 -7.38 -4.91 19.74
N VAL A 189 -8.01 -4.29 20.72
CA VAL A 189 -7.66 -2.96 21.20
C VAL A 189 -7.36 -3.07 22.69
N VAL A 190 -6.19 -2.59 23.09
CA VAL A 190 -5.77 -2.45 24.49
C VAL A 190 -5.99 -1.01 24.89
N ASP A 191 -6.67 -0.77 25.98
CA ASP A 191 -6.84 0.58 26.53
C ASP A 191 -5.66 0.91 27.45
N SER A 192 -5.14 2.15 27.38
CA SER A 192 -4.06 2.55 28.29
C SER A 192 -4.52 2.56 29.76
N GLY A 193 -3.66 2.12 30.66
CA GLY A 193 -3.97 2.11 32.09
C GLY A 193 -4.08 3.49 32.74
N ASN A 194 -3.55 4.53 32.07
CA ASN A 194 -3.56 5.92 32.55
C ASN A 194 -4.16 6.86 31.51
N ALA A 195 -5.07 7.74 31.96
CA ALA A 195 -5.68 8.73 31.09
C ALA A 195 -4.64 9.70 30.50
N GLY A 196 -4.64 9.80 29.18
CA GLY A 196 -3.78 10.72 28.44
C GLY A 196 -2.29 10.38 28.44
N ARG A 197 -1.88 9.20 28.90
CA ARG A 197 -0.47 8.78 28.95
C ARG A 197 -0.29 7.33 28.52
N ILE A 198 0.89 7.03 28.00
CA ILE A 198 1.32 5.70 27.62
C ILE A 198 2.42 5.23 28.56
N THR A 199 2.28 4.03 29.10
CA THR A 199 3.26 3.42 30.02
C THR A 199 3.97 2.24 29.38
N MET A 200 5.05 1.77 30.03
CA MET A 200 5.73 0.55 29.59
C MET A 200 4.89 -0.71 29.83
N GLU A 201 4.02 -0.69 30.83
CA GLU A 201 3.07 -1.76 31.11
C GLU A 201 2.09 -1.94 29.95
N ASP A 202 1.56 -0.85 29.43
CA ASP A 202 0.68 -0.85 28.26
C ASP A 202 1.38 -1.47 27.03
N MET A 203 2.70 -1.24 26.87
CA MET A 203 3.48 -1.84 25.79
C MET A 203 3.61 -3.36 25.94
N VAL A 204 3.79 -3.85 27.15
CA VAL A 204 3.84 -5.30 27.44
C VAL A 204 2.47 -5.92 27.19
N GLU A 205 1.38 -5.29 27.64
CA GLU A 205 0.03 -5.77 27.40
C GLU A 205 -0.30 -5.80 25.91
N LEU A 206 0.03 -4.75 25.17
CA LEU A 206 -0.14 -4.69 23.73
C LEU A 206 0.62 -5.82 23.01
N GLN A 207 1.86 -6.11 23.44
CA GLN A 207 2.64 -7.22 22.90
C GLN A 207 1.97 -8.57 23.18
N HIS A 208 1.35 -8.75 24.34
CA HIS A 208 0.64 -9.96 24.68
C HIS A 208 -0.73 -10.09 24.00
N ALA A 209 -1.36 -8.99 23.61
CA ALA A 209 -2.61 -9.00 22.88
C ALA A 209 -2.48 -9.68 21.51
N VAL A 210 -1.30 -9.65 20.87
CA VAL A 210 -1.05 -10.30 19.60
C VAL A 210 -0.65 -11.76 19.82
N GLY A 211 -1.24 -12.67 19.05
CA GLY A 211 -0.96 -14.11 19.13
C GLY A 211 0.52 -14.44 18.90
N SER A 212 1.05 -15.42 19.62
CA SER A 212 2.47 -15.79 19.59
C SER A 212 2.99 -16.10 18.17
N ARG A 213 2.14 -16.66 17.32
CA ARG A 213 2.47 -16.98 15.92
C ARG A 213 2.85 -15.78 15.07
N TYR A 214 2.33 -14.57 15.39
CA TYR A 214 2.60 -13.34 14.64
C TYR A 214 3.75 -12.51 15.21
N ARG A 215 4.17 -12.77 16.47
CA ARG A 215 5.19 -11.97 17.17
C ARG A 215 6.57 -12.05 16.52
N LYS A 216 6.85 -13.10 15.74
CA LYS A 216 8.16 -13.29 15.09
C LYS A 216 8.51 -12.16 14.11
N ASN A 217 7.51 -11.69 13.34
CA ASN A 217 7.67 -10.64 12.34
C ASN A 217 7.00 -9.33 12.77
N ALA A 218 6.58 -9.23 14.04
CA ALA A 218 5.87 -8.07 14.54
C ALA A 218 6.79 -6.86 14.64
N VAL A 219 6.23 -5.69 14.39
CA VAL A 219 6.84 -4.38 14.57
C VAL A 219 5.89 -3.46 15.33
N PHE A 220 6.46 -2.47 16.01
CA PHE A 220 5.70 -1.35 16.55
C PHE A 220 5.61 -0.26 15.49
N LEU A 221 4.41 0.18 15.16
CA LEU A 221 4.13 1.36 14.36
C LEU A 221 3.60 2.45 15.29
N MET A 222 4.31 3.57 15.39
CA MET A 222 4.03 4.61 16.39
C MET A 222 4.02 6.01 15.81
N SER A 223 3.27 6.90 16.43
CA SER A 223 3.43 8.34 16.19
C SER A 223 4.74 8.87 16.78
N SER A 224 5.24 9.98 16.24
CA SER A 224 6.44 10.65 16.81
C SER A 224 6.24 11.08 18.25
N ASP A 225 5.02 11.47 18.62
CA ASP A 225 4.66 11.87 19.98
C ASP A 225 4.75 10.68 20.94
N ALA A 226 4.25 9.51 20.53
CA ALA A 226 4.35 8.29 21.34
C ALA A 226 5.81 7.85 21.55
N VAL A 227 6.63 7.92 20.50
CA VAL A 227 8.08 7.67 20.61
C VAL A 227 8.74 8.63 21.60
N SER A 228 8.41 9.93 21.52
CA SER A 228 8.93 10.94 22.43
C SER A 228 8.53 10.68 23.88
N GLU A 229 7.28 10.29 24.10
CA GLU A 229 6.77 9.99 25.45
C GLU A 229 7.44 8.75 26.05
N LEU A 230 7.51 7.67 25.30
CA LEU A 230 8.16 6.42 25.73
C LEU A 230 9.68 6.60 25.95
N SER A 231 10.32 7.49 25.21
CA SER A 231 11.75 7.78 25.39
C SER A 231 12.07 8.41 26.75
N LYS A 232 11.10 9.05 27.40
CA LYS A 232 11.26 9.63 28.74
C LYS A 232 11.45 8.57 29.84
N TYR A 233 10.93 7.35 29.62
CA TYR A 233 11.09 6.24 30.57
C TYR A 233 12.49 5.62 30.61
N ARG A 234 13.44 6.18 29.89
CA ARG A 234 14.83 5.71 29.75
C ARG A 234 15.66 5.70 31.04
N THR A 235 15.21 6.35 32.13
CA THR A 235 16.10 6.80 33.22
C THR A 235 15.77 6.24 34.60
N LEU A 236 14.88 5.29 34.76
CA LEU A 236 14.55 4.77 36.11
C LEU A 236 15.28 3.47 36.45
N GLY A 237 16.62 3.45 36.26
CA GLY A 237 17.48 2.44 36.90
C GLY A 237 17.29 0.98 36.52
N MET A 238 16.44 0.65 35.56
CA MET A 238 16.21 -0.72 35.08
C MET A 238 16.53 -0.81 33.58
N VAL A 239 17.30 -1.83 33.26
CA VAL A 239 17.59 -2.39 31.91
C VAL A 239 17.11 -1.53 30.75
N ASN A 240 18.00 -1.18 29.82
CA ASN A 240 17.68 -0.43 28.59
C ASN A 240 16.52 -1.12 27.83
N VAL A 241 15.29 -0.76 28.17
CA VAL A 241 14.08 -1.23 27.49
C VAL A 241 14.03 -0.70 26.08
N TRP A 242 14.62 0.49 25.90
CA TRP A 242 14.79 1.16 24.62
C TRP A 242 16.22 0.95 24.11
N GLN A 243 16.38 0.03 23.19
CA GLN A 243 17.68 -0.24 22.56
C GLN A 243 17.81 0.67 21.31
N GLY A 244 18.43 1.82 21.49
CA GLY A 244 18.80 2.71 20.39
C GLY A 244 20.29 2.58 20.12
N ASN A 245 20.71 2.04 19.02
CA ASN A 245 22.07 2.12 18.55
C ASN A 245 22.20 3.31 17.61
N MET A 246 22.38 4.51 18.17
CA MET A 246 22.50 5.76 17.41
C MET A 246 23.72 5.79 16.47
N GLN A 247 24.67 4.87 16.64
CA GLN A 247 25.92 4.88 15.86
C GLN A 247 25.86 4.14 14.54
N ASN A 248 24.93 3.20 14.34
CA ASN A 248 24.94 2.31 13.19
C ASN A 248 23.72 2.44 12.27
N GLY A 249 22.83 3.42 12.47
CA GLY A 249 21.62 3.56 11.64
C GLY A 249 20.63 2.39 11.74
N GLU A 250 20.80 1.50 12.72
CA GLU A 250 19.86 0.41 12.96
C GLU A 250 18.53 0.93 13.53
N PRO A 251 17.41 0.29 13.14
CA PRO A 251 16.11 0.67 13.65
C PRO A 251 16.08 0.53 15.17
N THR A 252 15.54 1.55 15.84
CA THR A 252 15.32 1.57 17.28
C THR A 252 14.43 0.39 17.68
N LYS A 253 14.81 -0.34 18.72
CA LYS A 253 14.04 -1.48 19.25
C LYS A 253 13.44 -1.15 20.62
N LEU A 254 12.20 -1.50 20.82
CA LEU A 254 11.49 -1.46 22.09
C LEU A 254 11.11 -2.88 22.51
N LEU A 255 11.48 -3.30 23.70
CA LEU A 255 11.27 -4.70 24.16
C LEU A 255 11.82 -5.76 23.19
N GLY A 256 12.91 -5.45 22.48
CA GLY A 256 13.51 -6.33 21.46
C GLY A 256 12.84 -6.29 20.08
N VAL A 257 11.76 -5.53 19.90
CA VAL A 257 10.99 -5.41 18.67
C VAL A 257 11.32 -4.10 17.94
N PRO A 258 11.46 -4.11 16.60
CA PRO A 258 11.69 -2.90 15.82
C PRO A 258 10.57 -1.88 15.98
N VAL A 259 10.95 -0.60 16.09
CA VAL A 259 10.01 0.53 16.13
C VAL A 259 10.09 1.30 14.82
N ILE A 260 8.95 1.52 14.21
CA ILE A 260 8.82 2.30 12.99
C ILE A 260 7.94 3.50 13.29
N THR A 261 8.46 4.69 13.01
CA THR A 261 7.71 5.93 13.18
C THR A 261 6.92 6.26 11.92
N CYS A 262 5.64 6.55 12.09
CA CYS A 262 4.77 6.97 11.01
C CYS A 262 4.19 8.36 11.34
N PRO A 263 4.46 9.37 10.49
CA PRO A 263 3.96 10.73 10.71
C PRO A 263 2.44 10.85 10.66
N SER A 264 1.78 9.96 9.90
CA SER A 264 0.32 9.96 9.73
C SER A 264 -0.43 9.29 10.89
N MET A 265 0.29 8.70 11.86
CA MET A 265 -0.33 8.15 13.07
C MET A 265 -0.87 9.27 13.97
N PRO A 266 -2.01 9.06 14.63
CA PRO A 266 -2.60 10.06 15.52
C PRO A 266 -1.68 10.37 16.71
N LYS A 267 -1.80 11.57 17.24
CA LYS A 267 -1.11 12.00 18.46
C LYS A 267 -1.61 11.23 19.68
N VAL A 268 -0.84 11.32 20.76
CA VAL A 268 -1.22 10.77 22.08
C VAL A 268 -2.30 11.66 22.70
N GLU A 269 -3.54 11.35 22.36
CA GLU A 269 -4.75 12.05 22.83
C GLU A 269 -5.80 11.03 23.27
N SER A 270 -6.64 11.39 24.25
CA SER A 270 -7.73 10.53 24.72
C SER A 270 -8.65 10.10 23.54
N GLY A 271 -8.99 8.84 23.50
CA GLY A 271 -9.80 8.24 22.45
C GLY A 271 -9.07 7.89 21.16
N ARG A 272 -7.80 8.30 21.00
CA ARG A 272 -6.97 8.02 19.81
C ARG A 272 -6.10 6.78 20.00
N MET A 273 -5.59 6.28 18.88
CA MET A 273 -4.79 5.05 18.81
C MET A 273 -3.40 5.34 18.22
N PRO A 274 -2.47 5.88 19.04
CA PRO A 274 -1.15 6.34 18.57
C PRO A 274 -0.14 5.22 18.33
N ILE A 275 -0.44 3.99 18.72
CA ILE A 275 0.44 2.82 18.60
C ILE A 275 -0.32 1.63 18.06
N LEU A 276 0.28 0.96 17.07
CA LEU A 276 -0.11 -0.34 16.57
C LEU A 276 1.06 -1.32 16.74
N TYR A 277 0.74 -2.57 17.04
CA TYR A 277 1.73 -3.64 17.16
C TYR A 277 1.24 -4.90 16.47
N GLY A 278 2.11 -5.53 15.69
CA GLY A 278 1.79 -6.81 15.04
C GLY A 278 2.55 -7.04 13.74
N ASP A 279 2.12 -8.09 13.04
CA ASP A 279 2.65 -8.46 11.73
C ASP A 279 1.80 -7.82 10.63
N PHE A 280 2.32 -6.72 10.07
CA PHE A 280 1.64 -5.96 9.04
C PHE A 280 1.62 -6.65 7.68
N SER A 281 2.34 -7.76 7.48
CA SER A 281 2.25 -8.54 6.24
C SER A 281 0.84 -9.12 6.01
N HIS A 282 0.04 -9.22 7.06
CA HIS A 282 -1.39 -9.59 7.00
C HIS A 282 -2.32 -8.45 6.58
N PHE A 283 -1.81 -7.23 6.45
CA PHE A 283 -2.54 -6.12 5.83
C PHE A 283 -2.27 -6.15 4.32
N LEU A 284 -3.30 -6.39 3.53
CA LEU A 284 -3.22 -6.51 2.08
C LEU A 284 -3.65 -5.21 1.43
N ILE A 285 -2.77 -4.63 0.64
CA ILE A 285 -3.05 -3.47 -0.21
C ILE A 285 -3.24 -3.96 -1.64
N GLY A 286 -4.38 -3.66 -2.24
CA GLY A 286 -4.71 -4.00 -3.62
C GLY A 286 -4.57 -2.79 -4.53
N ASP A 287 -3.50 -2.77 -5.33
CA ASP A 287 -3.33 -1.77 -6.38
C ASP A 287 -4.03 -2.23 -7.65
N ARG A 288 -4.90 -1.39 -8.21
CA ARG A 288 -5.45 -1.66 -9.54
C ARG A 288 -4.38 -1.38 -10.58
N VAL A 289 -4.16 -2.36 -11.45
CA VAL A 289 -3.25 -2.20 -12.59
C VAL A 289 -3.68 -1.00 -13.45
N HIS A 290 -2.69 -0.27 -13.93
CA HIS A 290 -2.78 0.94 -14.75
C HIS A 290 -3.26 2.19 -14.00
N ARG A 291 -2.29 3.03 -13.72
CA ARG A 291 -2.50 4.44 -13.38
C ARG A 291 -2.76 5.22 -14.66
N SER A 292 -3.52 6.29 -14.59
CA SER A 292 -3.72 7.15 -15.74
C SER A 292 -3.25 8.58 -15.43
N ILE A 293 -2.56 9.17 -16.41
CA ILE A 293 -2.15 10.56 -16.37
C ILE A 293 -2.83 11.31 -17.51
N LYS A 294 -3.42 12.47 -17.18
CA LYS A 294 -4.00 13.39 -18.14
C LYS A 294 -3.28 14.73 -18.07
N ARG A 295 -2.84 15.22 -19.22
CA ARG A 295 -2.31 16.57 -19.38
C ARG A 295 -3.43 17.51 -19.79
N LEU A 296 -3.59 18.61 -19.06
CA LEU A 296 -4.62 19.63 -19.28
C LEU A 296 -3.94 20.88 -19.87
N ASN A 297 -3.94 21.01 -21.19
CA ASN A 297 -3.25 22.09 -21.90
C ASN A 297 -4.00 23.42 -21.85
N GLU A 298 -5.34 23.38 -21.91
CA GLU A 298 -6.14 24.57 -22.11
C GLU A 298 -6.59 25.22 -20.80
N MET A 299 -6.79 24.41 -19.74
CA MET A 299 -7.42 24.85 -18.50
C MET A 299 -6.65 25.97 -17.78
N TYR A 300 -5.32 25.97 -17.87
CA TYR A 300 -4.43 26.93 -17.21
C TYR A 300 -3.55 27.73 -18.17
N ALA A 301 -3.82 27.65 -19.48
CA ALA A 301 -3.04 28.35 -20.50
C ALA A 301 -2.95 29.87 -20.28
N HIS A 302 -4.02 30.49 -19.77
CA HIS A 302 -4.04 31.91 -19.45
C HIS A 302 -3.10 32.31 -18.30
N GLN A 303 -2.57 31.35 -17.56
CA GLN A 303 -1.62 31.54 -16.46
C GLN A 303 -0.20 31.06 -16.83
N GLY A 304 0.05 30.64 -18.08
CA GLY A 304 1.32 30.04 -18.49
C GLY A 304 1.61 28.74 -17.74
N GLN A 305 0.59 27.92 -17.49
CA GLN A 305 0.71 26.68 -16.73
C GLN A 305 0.02 25.52 -17.43
N VAL A 306 0.57 24.32 -17.24
CA VAL A 306 -0.02 23.05 -17.65
C VAL A 306 -0.48 22.27 -16.42
N GLY A 307 -1.68 21.72 -16.47
CA GLY A 307 -2.21 20.85 -15.44
C GLY A 307 -1.90 19.37 -15.73
N TYR A 308 -1.56 18.61 -14.69
CA TYR A 308 -1.44 17.15 -14.75
C TYR A 308 -2.39 16.54 -13.73
N VAL A 309 -3.28 15.66 -14.20
CA VAL A 309 -4.16 14.87 -13.34
C VAL A 309 -3.69 13.44 -13.34
N VAL A 310 -3.32 12.94 -12.17
CA VAL A 310 -3.03 11.52 -11.98
C VAL A 310 -4.15 10.88 -11.19
N SER A 311 -4.55 9.68 -11.60
CA SER A 311 -5.49 8.88 -10.86
C SER A 311 -5.03 7.43 -10.76
N GLN A 312 -5.25 6.85 -9.59
CA GLN A 312 -5.06 5.44 -9.31
C GLN A 312 -6.28 4.89 -8.56
N ARG A 313 -6.38 3.57 -8.51
CA ARG A 313 -7.43 2.90 -7.75
C ARG A 313 -6.80 1.91 -6.80
N VAL A 314 -7.10 2.05 -5.53
CA VAL A 314 -6.49 1.28 -4.45
C VAL A 314 -7.53 0.94 -3.40
N ASP A 315 -7.33 -0.18 -2.72
CA ASP A 315 -8.07 -0.59 -1.54
C ASP A 315 -7.16 -1.37 -0.59
N ALA A 316 -7.55 -1.49 0.66
CA ALA A 316 -6.75 -2.22 1.64
C ALA A 316 -7.64 -2.95 2.65
N VAL A 317 -7.20 -4.14 3.06
CA VAL A 317 -7.96 -4.98 3.99
C VAL A 317 -7.05 -5.78 4.90
N LEU A 318 -7.44 -5.95 6.15
CA LEU A 318 -6.76 -6.82 7.10
C LEU A 318 -7.25 -8.26 6.93
N LEU A 319 -6.36 -9.15 6.48
CA LEU A 319 -6.67 -10.55 6.23
C LEU A 319 -6.92 -11.33 7.53
N ASP A 320 -6.10 -11.08 8.55
CA ASP A 320 -6.23 -11.72 9.86
C ASP A 320 -6.24 -10.69 10.98
N LYS A 321 -7.39 -10.52 11.60
CA LYS A 321 -7.62 -9.53 12.65
C LYS A 321 -6.84 -9.83 13.95
N GLY A 322 -6.35 -11.06 14.10
CA GLY A 322 -5.50 -11.45 15.24
C GLY A 322 -4.03 -11.08 15.07
N ALA A 323 -3.61 -10.64 13.88
CA ALA A 323 -2.21 -10.36 13.57
C ALA A 323 -1.73 -9.00 14.07
N ILE A 324 -2.65 -8.05 14.27
CA ILE A 324 -2.33 -6.67 14.68
C ILE A 324 -3.25 -6.27 15.85
N ALA A 325 -2.69 -5.54 16.79
CA ALA A 325 -3.41 -4.95 17.92
C ALA A 325 -3.09 -3.44 18.01
N GLY A 326 -4.01 -2.66 18.54
CA GLY A 326 -3.86 -1.22 18.74
C GLY A 326 -3.91 -0.83 20.21
N LEU A 327 -3.14 0.19 20.60
CA LEU A 327 -3.23 0.83 21.91
C LEU A 327 -4.07 2.09 21.79
N LYS A 328 -5.18 2.14 22.51
CA LYS A 328 -6.07 3.28 22.61
C LYS A 328 -5.84 4.01 23.91
N VAL A 329 -5.60 5.29 23.83
CA VAL A 329 -5.41 6.15 25.00
C VAL A 329 -6.77 6.47 25.64
N GLN A 330 -6.88 6.27 26.95
CA GLN A 330 -8.07 6.64 27.72
C GLN A 330 -8.17 8.14 28.02
#